data_5b7ad33826451a406930a879182b2f7b
#
_entry.id   5b7ad33826451a406930a879182b2f7b
#
_cell.length_a   1.000
_cell.length_b   1.000
_cell.length_c   1.000
_cell.angle_alpha   90.00
_cell.angle_beta   90.00
_cell.angle_gamma   90.00
#
_symmetry.space_group_name_H-M   'P 1'
#
loop_
_entity.id
_entity.type
_entity.pdbx_description
1 polymer ?
#
loop_
_entity_poly.entity_id
_entity_poly.type
_entity_poly.pdbx_seq_one_letter_code
_entity_poly.pdbx_strand_id
1 'polypeptide(L)'
;MNLLVGLGNPGLVYSENRHNLGFMVVDEIHRRYDFAPYRLKFDGELSEGELGAAKVLLLKPPTFMNESGKCVGAAARFYKIAPDKLIVLHDEIDLAPGKVRVKIGGGMAGHNGLKSIGQQFGQEFWRVRIGIGHPGEKDLVTGHVLRDFAPTDRNWVSKIIDVIADAIPLLILGRDTEFMAKVGLASGLLQKVDTKEKDWASNRQKESPK
;
A
#
# COMPACT_ATOMS: atom_id res chain seq x y z
N MET A 1 5.85 15.71 -12.90
CA MET A 1 6.22 14.29 -12.78
C MET A 1 5.87 13.83 -11.37
N ASN A 2 5.23 12.68 -11.21
CA ASN A 2 4.90 12.13 -9.90
C ASN A 2 5.81 10.93 -9.61
N LEU A 3 6.12 10.71 -8.32
CA LEU A 3 6.83 9.54 -7.83
C LEU A 3 5.88 8.73 -6.95
N LEU A 4 5.52 7.54 -7.41
CA LEU A 4 4.67 6.59 -6.71
C LEU A 4 5.54 5.48 -6.13
N VAL A 5 5.58 5.39 -4.82
CA VAL A 5 6.45 4.46 -4.08
C VAL A 5 5.60 3.40 -3.42
N GLY A 6 5.86 2.13 -3.69
CA GLY A 6 5.40 1.03 -2.87
C GLY A 6 6.42 0.74 -1.76
N LEU A 7 5.97 0.48 -0.54
CA LEU A 7 6.83 0.00 0.53
C LEU A 7 6.74 -1.51 0.69
N GLY A 8 7.88 -2.14 0.95
CA GLY A 8 8.04 -3.57 1.17
C GLY A 8 9.48 -3.93 1.51
N ASN A 9 9.71 -5.18 1.91
CA ASN A 9 11.03 -5.77 2.15
C ASN A 9 11.47 -6.58 0.93
N PRO A 10 12.78 -6.65 0.63
CA PRO A 10 13.31 -7.37 -0.51
C PRO A 10 13.31 -8.90 -0.27
N GLY A 11 13.19 -9.64 -1.36
CA GLY A 11 13.30 -11.11 -1.38
C GLY A 11 11.96 -11.83 -1.40
N LEU A 12 11.96 -13.00 -2.06
CA LEU A 12 10.75 -13.80 -2.28
C LEU A 12 10.07 -14.26 -0.98
N VAL A 13 10.83 -14.42 0.09
CA VAL A 13 10.30 -14.82 1.40
C VAL A 13 9.38 -13.77 2.03
N TYR A 14 9.41 -12.52 1.55
CA TYR A 14 8.56 -11.44 2.03
C TYR A 14 7.45 -11.07 1.05
N SER A 15 7.41 -11.68 -0.15
CA SER A 15 6.51 -11.27 -1.23
C SER A 15 5.03 -11.27 -0.84
N GLU A 16 4.62 -12.20 0.03
CA GLU A 16 3.25 -12.37 0.51
C GLU A 16 2.99 -11.72 1.89
N ASN A 17 4.01 -11.06 2.48
CA ASN A 17 3.87 -10.43 3.78
C ASN A 17 2.95 -9.21 3.74
N ARG A 18 2.27 -8.93 4.87
CA ARG A 18 1.45 -7.72 5.03
C ARG A 18 2.27 -6.46 4.81
N HIS A 19 3.54 -6.44 5.23
CA HIS A 19 4.44 -5.30 5.07
C HIS A 19 4.86 -5.04 3.61
N ASN A 20 4.60 -5.99 2.70
CA ASN A 20 4.85 -5.87 1.25
C ASN A 20 3.61 -5.41 0.47
N LEU A 21 2.52 -5.06 1.13
CA LEU A 21 1.28 -4.64 0.47
C LEU A 21 1.50 -3.44 -0.46
N GLY A 22 2.42 -2.53 -0.12
CA GLY A 22 2.80 -1.43 -1.00
C GLY A 22 3.44 -1.89 -2.31
N PHE A 23 4.33 -2.89 -2.26
CA PHE A 23 4.92 -3.51 -3.45
C PHE A 23 3.85 -4.17 -4.32
N MET A 24 2.96 -4.96 -3.71
CA MET A 24 1.89 -5.65 -4.43
C MET A 24 1.02 -4.67 -5.23
N VAL A 25 0.67 -3.53 -4.64
CA VAL A 25 -0.13 -2.51 -5.33
C VAL A 25 0.64 -1.87 -6.49
N VAL A 26 1.93 -1.55 -6.28
CA VAL A 26 2.76 -0.94 -7.35
C VAL A 26 2.97 -1.93 -8.50
N ASP A 27 3.16 -3.23 -8.21
CA ASP A 27 3.28 -4.26 -9.24
C ASP A 27 1.99 -4.42 -10.05
N GLU A 28 0.81 -4.33 -9.41
CA GLU A 28 -0.47 -4.33 -10.13
C GLU A 28 -0.64 -3.08 -10.99
N ILE A 29 -0.26 -1.90 -10.51
CA ILE A 29 -0.27 -0.65 -11.30
C ILE A 29 0.66 -0.80 -12.51
N HIS A 30 1.87 -1.31 -12.30
CA HIS A 30 2.84 -1.55 -13.36
C HIS A 30 2.26 -2.44 -14.46
N ARG A 31 1.67 -3.56 -14.09
CA ARG A 31 1.06 -4.52 -14.99
C ARG A 31 -0.15 -3.93 -15.75
N ARG A 32 -1.00 -3.17 -15.06
CA ARG A 32 -2.28 -2.67 -15.60
C ARG A 32 -2.12 -1.54 -16.61
N TYR A 33 -1.10 -0.72 -16.45
CA TYR A 33 -0.89 0.49 -17.25
C TYR A 33 0.35 0.40 -18.14
N ASP A 34 0.83 -0.82 -18.41
CA ASP A 34 1.93 -1.10 -19.34
C ASP A 34 3.15 -0.22 -19.12
N PHE A 35 3.56 -0.07 -17.84
CA PHE A 35 4.78 0.64 -17.51
C PHE A 35 6.00 -0.04 -18.11
N ALA A 36 7.06 0.73 -18.42
CA ALA A 36 8.31 0.19 -18.92
C ALA A 36 8.90 -0.84 -17.93
N PRO A 37 9.65 -1.85 -18.40
CA PRO A 37 10.27 -2.82 -17.51
C PRO A 37 11.06 -2.16 -16.37
N TYR A 38 11.00 -2.73 -15.18
CA TYR A 38 11.79 -2.26 -14.04
C TYR A 38 13.29 -2.29 -14.37
N ARG A 39 13.99 -1.25 -13.93
CA ARG A 39 15.45 -1.15 -14.00
C ARG A 39 16.02 -0.76 -12.65
N LEU A 40 17.20 -1.24 -12.31
CA LEU A 40 17.90 -0.85 -11.09
C LEU A 40 18.41 0.59 -11.23
N LYS A 41 17.96 1.48 -10.34
CA LYS A 41 18.41 2.87 -10.26
C LYS A 41 18.17 3.39 -8.84
N PHE A 42 19.11 4.17 -8.31
CA PHE A 42 19.08 4.69 -6.92
C PHE A 42 18.99 3.59 -5.86
N ASP A 43 19.62 2.45 -6.11
CA ASP A 43 19.46 1.25 -5.31
C ASP A 43 17.99 0.83 -5.17
N GLY A 44 17.18 1.03 -6.25
CA GLY A 44 15.76 0.76 -6.32
C GLY A 44 15.33 0.14 -7.65
N GLU A 45 14.22 -0.57 -7.65
CA GLU A 45 13.51 -0.99 -8.86
C GLU A 45 12.63 0.17 -9.34
N LEU A 46 13.08 0.84 -10.41
CA LEU A 46 12.41 2.00 -11.00
C LEU A 46 11.78 1.62 -12.34
N SER A 47 10.55 2.04 -12.54
CA SER A 47 9.86 1.98 -13.83
C SER A 47 9.26 3.34 -14.19
N GLU A 48 9.21 3.65 -15.47
CA GLU A 48 8.65 4.89 -16.00
C GLU A 48 7.42 4.59 -16.85
N GLY A 49 6.38 5.41 -16.72
CA GLY A 49 5.15 5.28 -17.48
C GLY A 49 4.26 6.50 -17.35
N GLU A 50 3.00 6.33 -17.77
CA GLU A 50 2.00 7.40 -17.73
C GLU A 50 0.69 6.89 -17.11
N LEU A 51 0.06 7.73 -16.30
CA LEU A 51 -1.30 7.52 -15.82
C LEU A 51 -2.18 8.68 -16.34
N GLY A 52 -2.96 8.38 -17.36
CA GLY A 52 -3.58 9.43 -18.18
C GLY A 52 -2.53 10.28 -18.87
N ALA A 53 -2.60 11.61 -18.72
CA ALA A 53 -1.61 12.54 -19.30
C ALA A 53 -0.42 12.83 -18.35
N ALA A 54 -0.38 12.20 -17.18
CA ALA A 54 0.65 12.48 -16.16
C ALA A 54 1.80 11.49 -16.26
N LYS A 55 3.04 11.99 -16.37
CA LYS A 55 4.26 11.16 -16.23
C LYS A 55 4.44 10.70 -14.79
N VAL A 56 4.65 9.40 -14.62
CA VAL A 56 4.77 8.74 -13.32
C VAL A 56 6.00 7.85 -13.29
N LEU A 57 6.71 7.92 -12.19
CA LEU A 57 7.76 6.97 -11.81
C LEU A 57 7.20 6.02 -10.76
N LEU A 58 7.28 4.72 -11.00
CA LEU A 58 7.05 3.70 -9.98
C LEU A 58 8.37 3.33 -9.36
N LEU A 59 8.42 3.24 -8.03
CA LEU A 59 9.64 2.90 -7.31
C LEU A 59 9.33 1.88 -6.21
N LYS A 60 10.09 0.77 -6.21
CA LYS A 60 10.14 -0.19 -5.11
C LYS A 60 11.56 -0.17 -4.52
N PRO A 61 11.76 0.32 -3.28
CA PRO A 61 13.04 0.25 -2.61
C PRO A 61 13.39 -1.22 -2.25
N PRO A 62 14.45 -1.83 -2.79
CA PRO A 62 14.83 -3.21 -2.48
C PRO A 62 15.74 -3.26 -1.24
N THR A 63 15.51 -2.36 -0.30
CA THR A 63 16.16 -2.30 1.00
C THR A 63 15.23 -2.82 2.06
N PHE A 64 15.76 -3.19 3.23
CA PHE A 64 14.88 -3.39 4.38
C PHE A 64 14.10 -2.12 4.68
N MET A 65 12.91 -2.30 5.24
CA MET A 65 11.92 -1.23 5.43
C MET A 65 12.50 0.05 6.07
N ASN A 66 13.36 -0.09 7.08
CA ASN A 66 14.00 1.02 7.79
C ASN A 66 15.03 1.82 6.96
N GLU A 67 15.37 1.38 5.76
CA GLU A 67 16.30 2.05 4.85
C GLU A 67 15.66 2.58 3.56
N SER A 68 14.34 2.38 3.39
CA SER A 68 13.59 2.79 2.18
C SER A 68 13.79 4.26 1.80
N GLY A 69 13.99 5.13 2.77
CA GLY A 69 14.20 6.56 2.56
C GLY A 69 15.46 6.91 1.77
N LYS A 70 16.52 6.10 1.83
CA LYS A 70 17.75 6.33 1.07
C LYS A 70 17.46 6.32 -0.43
N CYS A 71 16.81 5.26 -0.90
CA CYS A 71 16.40 5.09 -2.28
C CYS A 71 15.41 6.18 -2.72
N VAL A 72 14.32 6.37 -1.95
CA VAL A 72 13.27 7.35 -2.26
C VAL A 72 13.83 8.77 -2.30
N GLY A 73 14.66 9.16 -1.32
CA GLY A 73 15.29 10.47 -1.26
C GLY A 73 16.26 10.72 -2.43
N ALA A 74 17.03 9.71 -2.83
CA ALA A 74 17.93 9.81 -3.99
C ALA A 74 17.13 10.02 -5.29
N ALA A 75 16.09 9.24 -5.52
CA ALA A 75 15.21 9.37 -6.68
C ALA A 75 14.50 10.74 -6.69
N ALA A 76 13.93 11.14 -5.56
CA ALA A 76 13.21 12.40 -5.43
C ALA A 76 14.09 13.63 -5.71
N ARG A 77 15.32 13.63 -5.19
CA ARG A 77 16.30 14.70 -5.48
C ARG A 77 16.69 14.75 -6.96
N PHE A 78 16.99 13.60 -7.55
CA PHE A 78 17.42 13.51 -8.95
C PHE A 78 16.33 14.02 -9.91
N TYR A 79 15.09 13.59 -9.70
CA TYR A 79 13.95 13.98 -10.54
C TYR A 79 13.27 15.28 -10.09
N LYS A 80 13.81 15.95 -9.05
CA LYS A 80 13.27 17.19 -8.48
C LYS A 80 11.78 17.06 -8.13
N ILE A 81 11.43 15.96 -7.46
CA ILE A 81 10.05 15.68 -7.05
C ILE A 81 9.65 16.63 -5.91
N ALA A 82 8.59 17.39 -6.12
CA ALA A 82 8.00 18.21 -5.05
C ALA A 82 7.24 17.32 -4.03
N PRO A 83 7.09 17.77 -2.77
CA PRO A 83 6.41 16.98 -1.73
C PRO A 83 5.00 16.51 -2.11
N ASP A 84 4.22 17.36 -2.75
CA ASP A 84 2.86 17.07 -3.24
C ASP A 84 2.84 16.09 -4.43
N LYS A 85 4.00 15.73 -4.98
CA LYS A 85 4.17 14.77 -6.10
C LYS A 85 4.77 13.44 -5.65
N LEU A 86 5.08 13.28 -4.38
CA LEU A 86 5.47 11.99 -3.79
C LEU A 86 4.25 11.33 -3.17
N ILE A 87 3.93 10.12 -3.62
CA ILE A 87 2.84 9.29 -3.12
C ILE A 87 3.42 7.97 -2.63
N VAL A 88 3.19 7.61 -1.38
CA VAL A 88 3.68 6.39 -0.75
C VAL A 88 2.52 5.47 -0.42
N LEU A 89 2.55 4.24 -0.96
CA LEU A 89 1.60 3.18 -0.64
C LEU A 89 2.21 2.26 0.41
N HIS A 90 1.49 2.03 1.50
CA HIS A 90 1.97 1.23 2.61
C HIS A 90 0.84 0.57 3.42
N ASP A 91 1.18 -0.47 4.15
CA ASP A 91 0.30 -1.11 5.13
C ASP A 91 0.08 -0.21 6.36
N GLU A 92 -1.09 -0.33 6.98
CA GLU A 92 -1.49 0.48 8.14
C GLU A 92 -2.21 -0.38 9.17
N ILE A 93 -1.60 -0.52 10.34
CA ILE A 93 -2.15 -1.34 11.43
C ILE A 93 -3.35 -0.68 12.13
N ASP A 94 -3.44 0.65 12.12
CA ASP A 94 -4.52 1.40 12.78
C ASP A 94 -5.81 1.43 11.95
N LEU A 95 -5.81 0.82 10.77
CA LEU A 95 -6.99 0.68 9.92
C LEU A 95 -7.42 -0.78 9.85
N ALA A 96 -8.74 -1.01 9.92
CA ALA A 96 -9.29 -2.34 9.71
C ALA A 96 -8.87 -2.93 8.34
N PRO A 97 -8.75 -4.26 8.21
CA PRO A 97 -8.37 -4.92 6.97
C PRO A 97 -9.19 -4.42 5.77
N GLY A 98 -8.52 -4.11 4.67
CA GLY A 98 -9.14 -3.61 3.43
C GLY A 98 -9.66 -2.17 3.49
N LYS A 99 -9.55 -1.46 4.61
CA LYS A 99 -9.91 -0.05 4.69
C LYS A 99 -8.77 0.82 4.15
N VAL A 100 -9.08 1.74 3.24
CA VAL A 100 -8.09 2.66 2.66
C VAL A 100 -8.36 4.08 3.12
N ARG A 101 -7.29 4.82 3.42
CA ARG A 101 -7.32 6.25 3.70
C ARG A 101 -6.13 6.94 3.07
N VAL A 102 -6.37 8.16 2.60
CA VAL A 102 -5.31 9.03 2.06
C VAL A 102 -5.12 10.21 2.99
N LYS A 103 -3.88 10.63 3.16
CA LYS A 103 -3.53 11.87 3.85
C LYS A 103 -2.20 12.43 3.37
N ILE A 104 -1.98 13.72 3.61
CA ILE A 104 -0.67 14.36 3.50
C ILE A 104 -0.09 14.50 4.92
N GLY A 105 1.20 14.24 5.04
CA GLY A 105 1.93 14.49 6.29
C GLY A 105 1.44 13.70 7.50
N GLY A 106 1.71 14.24 8.69
CA GLY A 106 1.32 13.68 9.99
C GLY A 106 2.23 12.59 10.53
N GLY A 107 1.87 12.01 11.68
CA GLY A 107 2.66 10.98 12.37
C GLY A 107 2.88 9.72 11.54
N MET A 108 3.94 8.96 11.85
CA MET A 108 4.38 7.78 11.10
C MET A 108 3.79 6.46 11.64
N ALA A 109 2.95 6.51 12.68
CA ALA A 109 2.29 5.34 13.31
C ALA A 109 3.25 4.14 13.56
N GLY A 110 4.51 4.41 13.88
CA GLY A 110 5.51 3.36 14.10
C GLY A 110 6.10 2.76 12.81
N HIS A 111 5.57 3.06 11.62
CA HIS A 111 5.99 2.45 10.35
C HIS A 111 7.42 2.87 9.95
N ASN A 112 8.36 1.92 9.95
CA ASN A 112 9.79 2.18 9.76
C ASN A 112 10.11 2.76 8.37
N GLY A 113 9.43 2.32 7.32
CA GLY A 113 9.62 2.85 5.96
C GLY A 113 9.21 4.33 5.87
N LEU A 114 8.08 4.71 6.47
CA LEU A 114 7.66 6.11 6.52
C LEU A 114 8.63 6.97 7.33
N LYS A 115 9.12 6.47 8.48
CA LYS A 115 10.16 7.16 9.27
C LYS A 115 11.42 7.41 8.43
N SER A 116 11.88 6.38 7.72
CA SER A 116 13.05 6.46 6.85
C SER A 116 12.87 7.49 5.73
N ILE A 117 11.71 7.51 5.05
CA ILE A 117 11.40 8.51 4.03
C ILE A 117 11.36 9.90 4.66
N GLY A 118 10.69 10.05 5.81
CA GLY A 118 10.58 11.33 6.50
C GLY A 118 11.93 11.95 6.87
N GLN A 119 12.93 11.13 7.22
CA GLN A 119 14.29 11.58 7.50
C GLN A 119 15.05 12.09 6.26
N GLN A 120 14.75 11.55 5.07
CA GLN A 120 15.48 11.84 3.83
C GLN A 120 14.80 12.88 2.94
N PHE A 121 13.47 13.01 3.04
CA PHE A 121 12.66 13.81 2.14
C PHE A 121 11.78 14.84 2.86
N GLY A 122 11.54 14.67 4.16
CA GLY A 122 10.54 15.43 4.92
C GLY A 122 9.23 14.66 5.05
N GLN A 123 8.24 15.25 5.74
CA GLN A 123 7.03 14.52 6.14
C GLN A 123 5.80 14.84 5.28
N GLU A 124 5.84 15.91 4.49
CA GLU A 124 4.72 16.48 3.76
C GLU A 124 4.51 15.82 2.38
N PHE A 125 4.29 14.50 2.37
CA PHE A 125 3.98 13.72 1.16
C PHE A 125 2.66 12.96 1.32
N TRP A 126 2.08 12.58 0.20
CA TRP A 126 0.86 11.77 0.15
C TRP A 126 1.12 10.35 0.63
N ARG A 127 0.20 9.82 1.43
CA ARG A 127 0.22 8.45 1.92
C ARG A 127 -1.10 7.77 1.61
N VAL A 128 -1.03 6.67 0.88
CA VAL A 128 -2.14 5.75 0.69
C VAL A 128 -1.98 4.66 1.75
N ARG A 129 -2.78 4.78 2.82
CA ARG A 129 -2.76 3.91 3.99
C ARG A 129 -3.72 2.76 3.76
N ILE A 130 -3.21 1.54 3.69
CA ILE A 130 -3.98 0.33 3.39
C ILE A 130 -4.08 -0.52 4.65
N GLY A 131 -5.27 -0.64 5.22
CA GLY A 131 -5.52 -1.31 6.49
C GLY A 131 -5.21 -2.80 6.44
N ILE A 132 -4.46 -3.26 7.45
CA ILE A 132 -4.15 -4.69 7.69
C ILE A 132 -4.61 -5.15 9.08
N GLY A 133 -5.18 -4.24 9.89
CA GLY A 133 -5.61 -4.49 11.26
C GLY A 133 -4.47 -4.56 12.27
N HIS A 134 -4.80 -4.32 13.53
CA HIS A 134 -3.86 -4.36 14.65
C HIS A 134 -3.94 -5.73 15.35
N PRO A 135 -2.81 -6.35 15.74
CA PRO A 135 -2.79 -7.66 16.39
C PRO A 135 -3.26 -7.64 17.87
N GLY A 136 -3.63 -6.47 18.39
CA GLY A 136 -4.04 -6.27 19.79
C GLY A 136 -2.92 -5.72 20.64
N GLU A 137 -1.78 -6.40 20.72
CA GLU A 137 -0.63 -6.04 21.57
C GLU A 137 0.54 -5.47 20.75
N LYS A 138 1.26 -4.51 21.32
CA LYS A 138 2.39 -3.84 20.66
C LYS A 138 3.52 -4.80 20.30
N ASP A 139 3.81 -5.76 21.17
CA ASP A 139 4.90 -6.71 20.96
C ASP A 139 4.61 -7.70 19.82
N LEU A 140 3.35 -7.88 19.43
CA LEU A 140 2.94 -8.72 18.33
C LEU A 140 3.01 -8.02 16.97
N VAL A 141 3.18 -6.69 16.91
CA VAL A 141 3.15 -5.89 15.67
C VAL A 141 4.18 -6.36 14.67
N THR A 142 5.43 -6.56 15.08
CA THR A 142 6.51 -7.03 14.18
C THR A 142 6.17 -8.37 13.55
N GLY A 143 5.71 -9.33 14.36
CA GLY A 143 5.29 -10.64 13.87
C GLY A 143 4.06 -10.57 12.96
N HIS A 144 3.14 -9.62 13.19
CA HIS A 144 1.95 -9.43 12.38
C HIS A 144 2.28 -8.89 10.97
N VAL A 145 3.09 -7.83 10.88
CA VAL A 145 3.43 -7.21 9.59
C VAL A 145 4.35 -8.09 8.73
N LEU A 146 5.22 -8.88 9.35
CA LEU A 146 6.13 -9.80 8.67
C LEU A 146 5.51 -11.19 8.39
N ARG A 147 4.25 -11.41 8.74
CA ARG A 147 3.52 -12.64 8.41
C ARG A 147 2.79 -12.47 7.09
N ASP A 148 2.73 -13.57 6.33
CA ASP A 148 1.94 -13.64 5.10
C ASP A 148 0.45 -13.43 5.38
N PHE A 149 -0.25 -12.94 4.37
CA PHE A 149 -1.71 -12.94 4.39
C PHE A 149 -2.24 -14.38 4.49
N ALA A 150 -3.21 -14.61 5.37
CA ALA A 150 -3.86 -15.91 5.44
C ALA A 150 -4.62 -16.23 4.14
N PRO A 151 -4.86 -17.52 3.82
CA PRO A 151 -5.67 -17.88 2.65
C PRO A 151 -7.04 -17.20 2.62
N THR A 152 -7.63 -16.97 3.80
CA THR A 152 -8.89 -16.23 3.98
C THR A 152 -8.78 -14.74 3.63
N ASP A 153 -7.58 -14.16 3.70
CA ASP A 153 -7.34 -12.75 3.40
C ASP A 153 -7.22 -12.50 1.89
N ARG A 154 -6.84 -13.50 1.10
CA ARG A 154 -6.50 -13.35 -0.32
C ARG A 154 -7.58 -12.65 -1.14
N ASN A 155 -8.83 -12.95 -0.87
CA ASN A 155 -9.96 -12.37 -1.61
C ASN A 155 -10.05 -10.84 -1.41
N TRP A 156 -10.01 -10.37 -0.16
CA TRP A 156 -10.07 -8.93 0.10
C TRP A 156 -8.77 -8.22 -0.30
N VAL A 157 -7.61 -8.86 -0.13
CA VAL A 157 -6.30 -8.30 -0.56
C VAL A 157 -6.29 -8.07 -2.06
N SER A 158 -6.62 -9.09 -2.87
CA SER A 158 -6.69 -8.94 -4.32
C SER A 158 -7.64 -7.83 -4.73
N LYS A 159 -8.86 -7.80 -4.17
CA LYS A 159 -9.85 -6.78 -4.50
C LYS A 159 -9.40 -5.37 -4.15
N ILE A 160 -8.75 -5.17 -3.00
CA ILE A 160 -8.32 -3.82 -2.60
C ILE A 160 -7.14 -3.34 -3.44
N ILE A 161 -6.22 -4.24 -3.81
CA ILE A 161 -5.13 -3.96 -4.75
C ILE A 161 -5.70 -3.51 -6.10
N ASP A 162 -6.64 -4.28 -6.65
CA ASP A 162 -7.31 -3.97 -7.92
C ASP A 162 -7.99 -2.60 -7.90
N VAL A 163 -8.72 -2.31 -6.82
CA VAL A 163 -9.46 -1.04 -6.71
C VAL A 163 -8.52 0.15 -6.55
N ILE A 164 -7.44 0.00 -5.78
CA ILE A 164 -6.44 1.06 -5.64
C ILE A 164 -5.75 1.31 -6.99
N ALA A 165 -5.33 0.24 -7.68
CA ALA A 165 -4.71 0.36 -9.00
C ALA A 165 -5.63 1.05 -10.02
N ASP A 166 -6.93 0.71 -10.00
CA ASP A 166 -7.93 1.35 -10.87
C ASP A 166 -8.24 2.81 -10.50
N ALA A 167 -8.10 3.18 -9.22
CA ALA A 167 -8.38 4.53 -8.73
C ALA A 167 -7.16 5.47 -8.76
N ILE A 168 -5.93 4.94 -8.77
CA ILE A 168 -4.70 5.73 -8.60
C ILE A 168 -4.55 6.90 -9.58
N PRO A 169 -5.03 6.83 -10.85
CA PRO A 169 -5.00 7.98 -11.75
C PRO A 169 -5.73 9.20 -11.19
N LEU A 170 -6.80 9.00 -10.41
CA LEU A 170 -7.52 10.10 -9.77
C LEU A 170 -6.62 10.84 -8.76
N LEU A 171 -5.88 10.09 -7.95
CA LEU A 171 -4.97 10.68 -6.96
C LEU A 171 -3.80 11.41 -7.62
N ILE A 172 -3.25 10.85 -8.72
CA ILE A 172 -2.19 11.48 -9.53
C ILE A 172 -2.66 12.83 -10.12
N LEU A 173 -3.94 12.95 -10.46
CA LEU A 173 -4.55 14.18 -10.97
C LEU A 173 -5.01 15.15 -9.86
N GLY A 174 -4.74 14.85 -8.58
CA GLY A 174 -5.16 15.68 -7.44
C GLY A 174 -6.65 15.57 -7.09
N ARG A 175 -7.33 14.50 -7.54
CA ARG A 175 -8.75 14.23 -7.29
C ARG A 175 -8.92 13.24 -6.12
N ASP A 176 -8.32 13.58 -4.98
CA ASP A 176 -8.24 12.73 -3.78
C ASP A 176 -9.62 12.37 -3.20
N THR A 177 -10.57 13.29 -3.25
CA THR A 177 -11.96 13.03 -2.82
C THR A 177 -12.61 11.93 -3.66
N GLU A 178 -12.42 11.94 -4.98
CA GLU A 178 -12.97 10.91 -5.87
C GLU A 178 -12.24 9.57 -5.73
N PHE A 179 -10.92 9.62 -5.55
CA PHE A 179 -10.14 8.44 -5.18
C PHE A 179 -10.72 7.81 -3.90
N MET A 180 -10.92 8.62 -2.84
CA MET A 180 -11.45 8.15 -1.57
C MET A 180 -12.88 7.61 -1.68
N ALA A 181 -13.74 8.22 -2.49
CA ALA A 181 -15.10 7.72 -2.75
C ALA A 181 -15.04 6.32 -3.41
N LYS A 182 -14.21 6.16 -4.43
CA LYS A 182 -14.06 4.89 -5.17
C LYS A 182 -13.53 3.75 -4.30
N VAL A 183 -12.43 3.98 -3.58
CA VAL A 183 -11.86 2.96 -2.68
C VAL A 183 -12.73 2.71 -1.44
N GLY A 184 -13.45 3.73 -0.96
CA GLY A 184 -14.37 3.64 0.17
C GLY A 184 -15.58 2.75 -0.11
N LEU A 185 -16.17 2.85 -1.30
CA LEU A 185 -17.26 1.97 -1.75
C LEU A 185 -16.82 0.51 -1.77
N ALA A 186 -15.66 0.22 -2.34
CA ALA A 186 -15.12 -1.14 -2.39
C ALA A 186 -14.80 -1.69 -0.99
N SER A 187 -14.18 -0.89 -0.11
CA SER A 187 -13.92 -1.28 1.28
C SER A 187 -15.21 -1.57 2.06
N GLY A 188 -16.26 -0.79 1.85
CA GLY A 188 -17.57 -1.01 2.47
C GLY A 188 -18.26 -2.29 2.00
N LEU A 189 -18.13 -2.64 0.75
CA LEU A 189 -18.66 -3.89 0.20
C LEU A 189 -17.90 -5.11 0.74
N LEU A 190 -16.59 -5.04 0.88
CA LEU A 190 -15.74 -6.10 1.45
C LEU A 190 -16.12 -6.39 2.91
N GLN A 191 -16.33 -5.35 3.74
CA GLN A 191 -16.71 -5.51 5.13
C GLN A 191 -18.10 -6.15 5.30
N LYS A 192 -19.04 -5.87 4.40
CA LYS A 192 -20.39 -6.49 4.42
C LYS A 192 -20.37 -7.97 4.04
N VAL A 193 -19.46 -8.39 3.16
CA VAL A 193 -19.30 -9.82 2.79
C VAL A 193 -18.72 -10.61 3.96
N ASP A 194 -17.67 -10.11 4.60
CA ASP A 194 -17.02 -10.72 5.76
C ASP A 194 -18.00 -10.92 6.94
N THR A 195 -18.89 -9.95 7.18
CA THR A 195 -19.88 -10.05 8.26
C THR A 195 -20.91 -11.15 7.95
N LYS A 196 -21.39 -11.22 6.72
CA LYS A 196 -22.36 -12.24 6.30
C LYS A 196 -21.78 -13.66 6.34
N GLU A 197 -20.51 -13.82 5.93
CA GLU A 197 -19.84 -15.14 5.99
C GLU A 197 -19.60 -15.60 7.44
N LYS A 198 -19.25 -14.70 8.35
CA LYS A 198 -19.09 -14.99 9.78
C LYS A 198 -20.41 -15.33 10.43
N ASP A 199 -21.48 -14.61 10.13
CA ASP A 199 -22.85 -14.90 10.64
C ASP A 199 -23.35 -16.25 10.14
N TRP A 200 -23.12 -16.59 8.87
CA TRP A 200 -23.50 -17.87 8.29
C TRP A 200 -22.70 -19.05 8.90
N ALA A 201 -21.38 -18.89 9.10
CA ALA A 201 -20.52 -19.87 9.73
C ALA A 201 -20.92 -20.14 11.20
N SER A 202 -21.27 -19.08 11.95
CA SER A 202 -21.68 -19.16 13.33
C SER A 202 -23.06 -19.83 13.50
N ASN A 203 -23.99 -19.65 12.56
CA ASN A 203 -25.30 -20.27 12.54
C ASN A 203 -25.23 -21.78 12.22
N ARG A 204 -24.34 -22.20 11.30
CA ARG A 204 -24.12 -23.62 11.01
C ARG A 204 -23.58 -24.42 12.20
N GLN A 205 -22.74 -23.80 13.04
CA GLN A 205 -22.23 -24.48 14.26
C GLN A 205 -23.30 -24.70 15.33
N LYS A 206 -24.40 -23.91 15.30
CA LYS A 206 -25.54 -24.06 16.23
C LYS A 206 -26.57 -25.07 15.78
N GLU A 207 -26.58 -25.45 14.50
CA GLU A 207 -27.54 -26.38 13.90
C GLU A 207 -26.98 -27.81 13.74
N SER A 208 -25.77 -28.13 14.22
CA SER A 208 -25.26 -29.51 14.23
C SER A 208 -25.99 -30.31 15.32
N PRO A 209 -26.77 -31.34 14.96
CA PRO A 209 -27.47 -32.15 15.94
C PRO A 209 -26.46 -32.92 16.80
N LYS A 210 -26.80 -33.04 18.10
CA LYS A 210 -26.09 -33.88 19.08
C LYS A 210 -26.25 -35.35 18.79
#